data_c7d6061142b476ed793b9ef1848a902a
#
_entry.id   c7d6061142b476ed793b9ef1848a902a
#
_cell.length_a   1.000
_cell.length_b   1.000
_cell.length_c   1.000
_cell.angle_alpha   90.00
_cell.angle_beta   90.00
_cell.angle_gamma   90.00
#
_symmetry.space_group_name_H-M   'P 1'
#
loop_
_entity.id
_entity.type
_entity.pdbx_description
1 polymer ?
#
loop_
_entity_poly.entity_id
_entity_poly.type
_entity_poly.pdbx_seq_one_letter_code
_entity_poly.pdbx_strand_id
1 'polypeptide(L)'
;MLEQLLQFVQNHWILSSILLIILAFIIFEEWYSKTGGISAISIQDCVLLVNRNEGVIIDIRDIGAFLSSHIANSINIPKDAKDTLDSKINTLKLAKEKAIILVDNHNVETSSISKKLKSQGYDKIYALRGGIAAWKDAQLPLDKNK
;
A
#
# COMPACT_ATOMS: atom_id res chain seq x y z
N MET A 1 19.39 41.31 -9.18
CA MET A 1 18.56 40.12 -9.27
C MET A 1 17.49 40.07 -8.16
N LEU A 2 17.85 40.24 -6.89
CA LEU A 2 16.86 40.21 -5.79
C LEU A 2 15.82 41.32 -5.85
N GLU A 3 16.26 42.57 -6.19
CA GLU A 3 15.38 43.74 -6.33
C GLU A 3 14.40 43.59 -7.50
N GLN A 4 14.83 42.96 -8.60
CA GLN A 4 13.97 42.70 -9.75
C GLN A 4 12.91 41.64 -9.45
N LEU A 5 13.27 40.63 -8.66
CA LEU A 5 12.33 39.63 -8.16
C LEU A 5 11.28 40.24 -7.20
N LEU A 6 11.71 41.13 -6.32
CA LEU A 6 10.80 41.82 -5.39
C LEU A 6 9.83 42.74 -6.15
N GLN A 7 10.31 43.50 -7.15
CA GLN A 7 9.45 44.31 -8.01
C GLN A 7 8.48 43.45 -8.83
N PHE A 8 8.90 42.30 -9.32
CA PHE A 8 8.02 41.38 -10.05
C PHE A 8 6.91 40.85 -9.17
N VAL A 9 7.23 40.41 -7.93
CA VAL A 9 6.24 39.91 -6.96
C VAL A 9 5.25 41.01 -6.58
N GLN A 10 5.71 42.24 -6.37
CA GLN A 10 4.83 43.39 -6.06
C GLN A 10 3.91 43.76 -7.23
N ASN A 11 4.41 43.78 -8.46
CA ASN A 11 3.62 44.09 -9.65
C ASN A 11 2.65 42.97 -10.05
N HIS A 12 2.95 41.70 -9.70
CA HIS A 12 2.17 40.54 -10.06
C HIS A 12 1.79 39.70 -8.84
N TRP A 13 1.35 40.36 -7.75
CA TRP A 13 1.08 39.71 -6.48
C TRP A 13 0.05 38.58 -6.58
N ILE A 14 -0.96 38.72 -7.48
CA ILE A 14 -1.97 37.65 -7.70
C ILE A 14 -1.34 36.41 -8.31
N LEU A 15 -0.52 36.57 -9.35
CA LEU A 15 0.18 35.45 -10.02
C LEU A 15 1.18 34.79 -9.08
N SER A 16 1.91 35.60 -8.31
CA SER A 16 2.86 35.09 -7.31
C SER A 16 2.16 34.29 -6.20
N SER A 17 0.99 34.74 -5.75
CA SER A 17 0.18 34.03 -4.76
C SER A 17 -0.35 32.69 -5.29
N ILE A 18 -0.82 32.67 -6.53
CA ILE A 18 -1.29 31.43 -7.19
C ILE A 18 -0.13 30.43 -7.29
N LEU A 19 1.06 30.89 -7.71
CA LEU A 19 2.24 30.04 -7.79
C LEU A 19 2.60 29.44 -6.43
N LEU A 20 2.59 30.23 -5.36
CA LEU A 20 2.88 29.76 -4.01
C LEU A 20 1.85 28.74 -3.52
N ILE A 21 0.57 28.94 -3.81
CA ILE A 21 -0.50 27.98 -3.47
C ILE A 21 -0.28 26.68 -4.22
N ILE A 22 0.05 26.71 -5.50
CA ILE A 22 0.32 25.50 -6.29
C ILE A 22 1.53 24.76 -5.74
N LEU A 23 2.63 25.46 -5.43
CA LEU A 23 3.81 24.86 -4.84
C LEU A 23 3.52 24.24 -3.47
N ALA A 24 2.78 24.95 -2.62
CA ALA A 24 2.36 24.44 -1.32
C ALA A 24 1.48 23.19 -1.46
N PHE A 25 0.58 23.15 -2.44
CA PHE A 25 -0.28 22.00 -2.73
C PHE A 25 0.55 20.79 -3.21
N ILE A 26 1.52 21.00 -4.10
CA ILE A 26 2.43 19.94 -4.56
C ILE A 26 3.23 19.36 -3.40
N ILE A 27 3.81 20.23 -2.56
CA ILE A 27 4.56 19.79 -1.36
C ILE A 27 3.65 19.04 -0.38
N PHE A 28 2.43 19.52 -0.19
CA PHE A 28 1.44 18.88 0.67
C PHE A 28 1.04 17.50 0.15
N GLU A 29 0.78 17.34 -1.15
CA GLU A 29 0.49 16.05 -1.79
C GLU A 29 1.66 15.07 -1.64
N GLU A 30 2.87 15.54 -1.89
CA GLU A 30 4.08 14.74 -1.73
C GLU A 30 4.26 14.27 -0.29
N TRP A 31 4.04 15.15 0.68
CA TRP A 31 4.16 14.84 2.10
C TRP A 31 3.03 13.92 2.57
N TYR A 32 1.81 14.17 2.14
CA TYR A 32 0.64 13.34 2.46
C TYR A 32 0.78 11.92 1.88
N SER A 33 1.28 11.79 0.68
CA SER A 33 1.58 10.51 0.04
C SER A 33 2.64 9.70 0.81
N LYS A 34 3.65 10.35 1.36
CA LYS A 34 4.71 9.70 2.15
C LYS A 34 4.27 9.32 3.57
N THR A 35 3.28 10.01 4.14
CA THR A 35 2.88 9.80 5.55
C THR A 35 1.77 8.78 5.75
N GLY A 36 1.03 8.37 4.74
CA GLY A 36 -0.15 7.51 4.90
C GLY A 36 -0.26 6.34 3.94
N GLY A 37 0.43 6.35 2.84
CA GLY A 37 0.28 5.35 1.78
C GLY A 37 1.24 4.17 1.90
N ILE A 38 0.76 2.99 1.47
CA ILE A 38 1.61 1.87 1.13
C ILE A 38 1.91 2.00 -0.36
N SER A 39 3.16 1.77 -0.75
CA SER A 39 3.52 1.72 -2.16
C SER A 39 2.82 0.56 -2.84
N ALA A 40 2.18 0.82 -3.97
CA ALA A 40 1.58 -0.23 -4.78
C ALA A 40 2.64 -0.87 -5.68
N ILE A 41 2.69 -2.21 -5.67
CA ILE A 41 3.57 -2.97 -6.57
C ILE A 41 2.79 -3.61 -7.71
N SER A 42 3.48 -3.89 -8.80
CA SER A 42 2.90 -4.61 -9.94
C SER A 42 2.70 -6.10 -9.62
N ILE A 43 1.87 -6.77 -10.41
CA ILE A 43 1.71 -8.23 -10.32
C ILE A 43 3.04 -8.93 -10.58
N GLN A 44 3.82 -8.45 -11.55
CA GLN A 44 5.12 -9.02 -11.91
C GLN A 44 6.11 -8.95 -10.73
N ASP A 45 6.20 -7.79 -10.06
CA ASP A 45 7.05 -7.62 -8.89
C ASP A 45 6.58 -8.49 -7.72
N CYS A 46 5.26 -8.61 -7.52
CA CYS A 46 4.68 -9.49 -6.52
C CYS A 46 5.10 -10.94 -6.75
N VAL A 47 4.91 -11.46 -7.96
CA VAL A 47 5.29 -12.83 -8.34
C VAL A 47 6.80 -13.04 -8.14
N LEU A 48 7.62 -12.05 -8.53
CA LEU A 48 9.07 -12.13 -8.36
C LEU A 48 9.48 -12.25 -6.88
N LEU A 49 8.91 -11.41 -6.01
CA LEU A 49 9.19 -11.43 -4.57
C LEU A 49 8.76 -12.76 -3.92
N VAL A 50 7.59 -13.28 -4.30
CA VAL A 50 7.08 -14.55 -3.77
C VAL A 50 7.94 -15.73 -4.23
N ASN A 51 8.29 -15.79 -5.52
CA ASN A 51 9.10 -16.87 -6.07
C ASN A 51 10.52 -16.90 -5.49
N ARG A 52 11.08 -15.74 -5.12
CA ARG A 52 12.37 -15.66 -4.43
C ARG A 52 12.31 -15.92 -2.93
N ASN A 53 11.12 -16.20 -2.40
CA ASN A 53 10.88 -16.33 -0.95
C ASN A 53 11.21 -15.05 -0.16
N GLU A 54 11.18 -13.90 -0.83
CA GLU A 54 11.43 -12.57 -0.27
C GLU A 54 10.13 -11.83 0.08
N GLY A 55 8.97 -12.36 -0.35
CA GLY A 55 7.65 -11.78 -0.13
C GLY A 55 6.64 -12.77 0.46
N VAL A 56 5.70 -12.24 1.23
CA VAL A 56 4.55 -12.96 1.79
C VAL A 56 3.28 -12.20 1.41
N ILE A 57 2.30 -12.91 0.88
CA ILE A 57 1.01 -12.34 0.53
C ILE A 57 0.06 -12.49 1.72
N ILE A 58 -0.54 -11.38 2.13
CA ILE A 58 -1.59 -11.32 3.15
C ILE A 58 -2.88 -10.84 2.47
N ASP A 59 -3.86 -11.71 2.41
CA ASP A 59 -5.20 -11.40 1.92
C ASP A 59 -6.04 -10.83 3.06
N ILE A 60 -6.46 -9.58 2.91
CA ILE A 60 -7.21 -8.84 3.93
C ILE A 60 -8.73 -8.86 3.72
N ARG A 61 -9.20 -9.62 2.74
CA ARG A 61 -10.63 -9.81 2.49
C ARG A 61 -11.28 -10.66 3.59
N ASP A 62 -12.60 -10.63 3.62
CA ASP A 62 -13.35 -11.52 4.50
C ASP A 62 -13.07 -13.00 4.20
N ILE A 63 -13.32 -13.85 5.20
CA ILE A 63 -12.99 -15.28 5.12
C ILE A 63 -13.79 -15.99 4.02
N GLY A 64 -15.02 -15.56 3.74
CA GLY A 64 -15.84 -16.16 2.69
C GLY A 64 -15.27 -15.90 1.30
N ALA A 65 -14.83 -14.66 1.03
CA ALA A 65 -14.17 -14.30 -0.22
C ALA A 65 -12.83 -15.03 -0.38
N PHE A 66 -12.06 -15.16 0.70
CA PHE A 66 -10.80 -15.90 0.71
C PHE A 66 -11.00 -17.39 0.38
N LEU A 67 -11.94 -18.05 1.06
CA LEU A 67 -12.21 -19.48 0.83
C LEU A 67 -12.74 -19.76 -0.58
N SER A 68 -13.47 -18.81 -1.17
CA SER A 68 -13.99 -18.96 -2.53
C SER A 68 -12.88 -18.93 -3.60
N SER A 69 -11.90 -18.06 -3.43
CA SER A 69 -10.71 -18.01 -4.28
C SER A 69 -9.66 -17.05 -3.68
N HIS A 70 -8.41 -17.48 -3.61
CA HIS A 70 -7.30 -16.69 -3.09
C HIS A 70 -6.00 -16.98 -3.85
N ILE A 71 -5.00 -16.13 -3.73
CA ILE A 71 -3.68 -16.35 -4.31
C ILE A 71 -2.99 -17.50 -3.56
N ALA A 72 -2.39 -18.42 -4.30
CA ALA A 72 -1.70 -19.57 -3.72
C ALA A 72 -0.70 -19.15 -2.63
N ASN A 73 -0.68 -19.88 -1.52
CA ASN A 73 0.15 -19.62 -0.35
C ASN A 73 -0.10 -18.27 0.35
N SER A 74 -1.18 -17.57 0.05
CA SER A 74 -1.55 -16.35 0.78
C SER A 74 -2.16 -16.69 2.14
N ILE A 75 -1.96 -15.77 3.09
CA ILE A 75 -2.45 -15.90 4.46
C ILE A 75 -3.64 -14.95 4.63
N ASN A 76 -4.76 -15.46 5.14
CA ASN A 76 -5.91 -14.59 5.37
C ASN A 76 -5.86 -13.91 6.74
N ILE A 77 -5.89 -12.58 6.72
CA ILE A 77 -6.06 -11.73 7.91
C ILE A 77 -7.12 -10.68 7.57
N PRO A 78 -8.41 -10.95 7.83
CA PRO A 78 -9.47 -10.03 7.51
C PRO A 78 -9.28 -8.65 8.17
N LYS A 79 -9.56 -7.58 7.44
CA LYS A 79 -9.40 -6.20 7.92
C LYS A 79 -10.24 -5.87 9.16
N ASP A 80 -11.34 -6.59 9.36
CA ASP A 80 -12.25 -6.42 10.49
C ASP A 80 -11.80 -7.14 11.77
N ALA A 81 -10.77 -7.98 11.65
CA ALA A 81 -10.22 -8.77 12.77
C ALA A 81 -9.25 -7.94 13.65
N LYS A 82 -9.64 -6.73 14.06
CA LYS A 82 -8.77 -5.78 14.78
C LYS A 82 -8.15 -6.38 16.04
N ASP A 83 -8.91 -7.16 16.80
CA ASP A 83 -8.45 -7.74 18.08
C ASP A 83 -7.57 -8.98 17.91
N THR A 84 -7.64 -9.64 16.76
CA THR A 84 -6.86 -10.84 16.44
C THR A 84 -5.67 -10.56 15.53
N LEU A 85 -5.56 -9.36 15.00
CA LEU A 85 -4.49 -8.98 14.07
C LEU A 85 -3.10 -9.19 14.69
N ASP A 86 -2.92 -8.71 15.93
CA ASP A 86 -1.64 -8.84 16.64
C ASP A 86 -1.28 -10.30 16.91
N SER A 87 -2.23 -11.09 17.36
CA SER A 87 -2.00 -12.50 17.62
C SER A 87 -1.68 -13.27 16.35
N LYS A 88 -2.38 -12.99 15.24
CA LYS A 88 -2.11 -13.63 13.95
C LYS A 88 -0.73 -13.23 13.40
N ILE A 89 -0.39 -11.95 13.40
CA ILE A 89 0.93 -11.49 12.95
C ILE A 89 2.06 -12.10 13.80
N ASN A 90 1.89 -12.12 15.12
CA ASN A 90 2.88 -12.71 16.03
C ASN A 90 3.00 -14.22 15.85
N THR A 91 1.89 -14.91 15.58
CA THR A 91 1.89 -16.37 15.32
C THR A 91 2.60 -16.71 14.01
N LEU A 92 2.47 -15.85 12.99
CA LEU A 92 3.11 -16.07 11.69
C LEU A 92 4.64 -15.96 11.74
N LYS A 93 5.20 -15.35 12.79
CA LYS A 93 6.67 -15.15 12.94
C LYS A 93 7.35 -14.77 11.63
N LEU A 94 6.71 -13.89 10.88
CA LEU A 94 7.24 -13.44 9.59
C LEU A 94 8.62 -12.82 9.81
N ALA A 95 9.58 -13.22 8.99
CA ALA A 95 10.87 -12.58 9.00
C ALA A 95 10.70 -11.10 8.61
N LYS A 96 11.24 -10.20 9.43
CA LYS A 96 11.08 -8.74 9.24
C LYS A 96 11.70 -8.23 7.94
N GLU A 97 12.62 -9.00 7.39
CA GLU A 97 13.28 -8.70 6.12
C GLU A 97 12.38 -8.97 4.91
N LYS A 98 11.35 -9.81 5.06
CA LYS A 98 10.43 -10.14 3.97
C LYS A 98 9.49 -8.98 3.66
N ALA A 99 9.20 -8.83 2.39
CA ALA A 99 8.17 -7.92 1.92
C ALA A 99 6.77 -8.49 2.25
N ILE A 100 5.91 -7.66 2.82
CA ILE A 100 4.50 -7.99 3.06
C ILE A 100 3.69 -7.37 1.94
N ILE A 101 2.94 -8.20 1.21
CA ILE A 101 2.11 -7.76 0.10
C ILE A 101 0.65 -7.93 0.52
N LEU A 102 -0.04 -6.82 0.70
CA LEU A 102 -1.44 -6.81 1.08
C LEU A 102 -2.33 -6.88 -0.17
N VAL A 103 -3.35 -7.73 -0.10
CA VAL A 103 -4.30 -7.96 -1.18
C VAL A 103 -5.73 -7.77 -0.68
N ASP A 104 -6.49 -6.93 -1.39
CA ASP A 104 -7.94 -6.76 -1.23
C ASP A 104 -8.63 -7.01 -2.58
N ASN A 105 -9.92 -6.76 -2.72
CA ASN A 105 -10.67 -6.97 -3.96
C ASN A 105 -10.13 -6.14 -5.13
N HIS A 106 -9.86 -4.85 -4.92
CA HIS A 106 -9.36 -3.92 -5.94
C HIS A 106 -8.13 -3.16 -5.44
N ASN A 107 -8.36 -2.08 -4.71
CA ASN A 107 -7.29 -1.27 -4.12
C ASN A 107 -7.35 -1.38 -2.61
N VAL A 108 -6.19 -1.49 -2.02
CA VAL A 108 -6.08 -1.63 -0.58
C VAL A 108 -6.27 -0.28 0.10
N GLU A 109 -7.39 -0.10 0.79
CA GLU A 109 -7.52 0.93 1.82
C GLU A 109 -6.75 0.48 3.07
N THR A 110 -5.44 0.57 3.00
CA THR A 110 -4.54 -0.14 3.92
C THR A 110 -4.15 0.63 5.16
N SER A 111 -4.75 1.76 5.41
CA SER A 111 -4.22 2.67 6.43
C SER A 111 -4.11 2.06 7.84
N SER A 112 -5.04 1.22 8.27
CA SER A 112 -5.02 0.63 9.62
C SER A 112 -4.05 -0.56 9.75
N ILE A 113 -4.12 -1.52 8.83
CA ILE A 113 -3.29 -2.73 8.87
C ILE A 113 -1.82 -2.38 8.63
N SER A 114 -1.54 -1.50 7.69
CA SER A 114 -0.17 -1.08 7.41
C SER A 114 0.47 -0.31 8.56
N LYS A 115 -0.29 0.59 9.19
CA LYS A 115 0.19 1.29 10.39
C LYS A 115 0.53 0.32 11.50
N LYS A 116 -0.31 -0.70 11.69
CA LYS A 116 -0.09 -1.73 12.68
C LYS A 116 1.15 -2.57 12.37
N LEU A 117 1.32 -3.02 11.13
CA LEU A 117 2.51 -3.75 10.70
C LEU A 117 3.77 -2.90 10.85
N LYS A 118 3.73 -1.62 10.48
CA LYS A 118 4.85 -0.68 10.70
C LYS A 118 5.20 -0.55 12.17
N SER A 119 4.20 -0.43 13.06
CA SER A 119 4.44 -0.32 14.51
C SER A 119 5.07 -1.59 15.11
N GLN A 120 4.93 -2.72 14.45
CA GLN A 120 5.58 -4.00 14.81
C GLN A 120 6.96 -4.20 14.16
N GLY A 121 7.44 -3.20 13.40
CA GLY A 121 8.78 -3.19 12.80
C GLY A 121 8.86 -3.86 11.44
N TYR A 122 7.73 -3.92 10.69
CA TYR A 122 7.74 -4.32 9.29
C TYR A 122 7.81 -3.07 8.40
N ASP A 123 8.92 -2.89 7.69
CA ASP A 123 9.15 -1.68 6.87
C ASP A 123 8.76 -1.89 5.40
N LYS A 124 8.88 -3.11 4.89
CA LYS A 124 8.63 -3.46 3.49
C LYS A 124 7.17 -3.90 3.32
N ILE A 125 6.25 -2.95 3.30
CA ILE A 125 4.82 -3.23 3.15
C ILE A 125 4.34 -2.63 1.83
N TYR A 126 3.69 -3.45 1.02
CA TYR A 126 3.20 -3.10 -0.31
C TYR A 126 1.73 -3.45 -0.45
N ALA A 127 1.04 -2.77 -1.37
CA ALA A 127 -0.29 -3.13 -1.84
C ALA A 127 -0.20 -3.74 -3.24
N LEU A 128 -0.90 -4.84 -3.49
CA LEU A 128 -1.01 -5.36 -4.85
C LEU A 128 -1.90 -4.43 -5.68
N ARG A 129 -1.33 -3.86 -6.73
CA ARG A 129 -2.05 -2.95 -7.63
C ARG A 129 -3.23 -3.66 -8.28
N GLY A 130 -4.43 -3.10 -8.10
CA GLY A 130 -5.68 -3.66 -8.61
C GLY A 130 -6.17 -4.90 -7.84
N GLY A 131 -5.49 -5.31 -6.77
CA GLY A 131 -5.90 -6.39 -5.89
C GLY A 131 -6.08 -7.74 -6.58
N ILE A 132 -6.97 -8.58 -6.03
CA ILE A 132 -7.25 -9.91 -6.59
C ILE A 132 -7.98 -9.83 -7.94
N ALA A 133 -8.68 -8.72 -8.23
CA ALA A 133 -9.31 -8.52 -9.53
C ALA A 133 -8.25 -8.48 -10.64
N ALA A 134 -7.20 -7.68 -10.49
CA ALA A 134 -6.11 -7.63 -11.46
C ALA A 134 -5.35 -8.96 -11.57
N TRP A 135 -5.23 -9.72 -10.47
CA TRP A 135 -4.63 -11.06 -10.49
C TRP A 135 -5.46 -12.04 -11.35
N LYS A 136 -6.79 -11.98 -11.22
CA LYS A 136 -7.72 -12.76 -12.06
C LYS A 136 -7.66 -12.36 -13.53
N ASP A 137 -7.64 -11.07 -13.80
CA ASP A 137 -7.55 -10.52 -15.17
C ASP A 137 -6.23 -10.94 -15.86
N ALA A 138 -5.16 -11.05 -15.09
CA ALA A 138 -3.88 -11.59 -15.55
C ALA A 138 -3.88 -13.12 -15.71
N GLN A 139 -5.00 -13.80 -15.46
CA GLN A 139 -5.17 -15.25 -15.59
C GLN A 139 -4.16 -16.07 -14.76
N LEU A 140 -3.72 -15.52 -13.64
CA LEU A 140 -2.81 -16.20 -12.72
C LEU A 140 -3.55 -17.20 -11.83
N PRO A 141 -2.88 -18.27 -11.37
CA PRO A 141 -3.52 -19.33 -10.60
C PRO A 141 -4.07 -18.82 -9.26
N LEU A 142 -5.23 -19.33 -8.92
CA LEU A 142 -5.91 -19.10 -7.66
C LEU A 142 -6.26 -20.45 -7.02
N ASP A 143 -6.06 -20.54 -5.73
CA ASP A 143 -6.50 -21.68 -4.94
C ASP A 143 -7.92 -21.48 -4.43
N LYS A 144 -8.60 -22.58 -4.16
CA LYS A 144 -9.92 -22.65 -3.52
C LYS A 144 -9.83 -23.63 -2.37
N ASN A 145 -10.15 -23.18 -1.18
CA ASN A 145 -10.36 -24.11 -0.08
C ASN A 145 -11.79 -24.64 -0.16
N LYS A 146 -11.93 -25.95 -0.29
CA LYS A 146 -13.24 -26.63 -0.21
C LYS A 146 -13.74 -26.67 1.21
#